data_f46b60c0282bda4c82e89f34e00c3c62
#
_entry.id   f46b60c0282bda4c82e89f34e00c3c62
#
_cell.length_a   1.000
_cell.length_b   1.000
_cell.length_c   1.000
_cell.angle_alpha   90.00
_cell.angle_beta   90.00
_cell.angle_gamma   90.00
#
_symmetry.space_group_name_H-M   'P 1'
#
loop_
_entity.id
_entity.type
_entity.pdbx_description
1 polymer ?
#
loop_
_entity_poly.entity_id
_entity_poly.type
_entity_poly.pdbx_seq_one_letter_code
_entity_poly.pdbx_strand_id
1 'polypeptide(L)'
;MKNKNPSVLNNILANFAGKAWNGIFSLAFIPVYVSIMGVEVYGLLGINILLIAIFGLLDLGLGATLGRELSRLSVIKGSEQEARNLVRTFEVIYWCIGLLSGFLVILLAPQIAQHWINSITIETITIEQSIMIMGVIMAFQWPSTIYSGGLRAIQHQVTQNVIRSSAITLKHFGAVIILLFISPSVISFFLWHALVALLRTIFMARWLWKLLPRTGYRGKFDSYLLVKNWKFASGVFSVTVASLILAQADKIILSKMLSLEMFGYYMLAFSLAHAIHGLSAPIITALFPRYTQLVTTSEQNYLIKLYHKGSQYLSAIIAPMVVAVALFSNIILMIWLHDGVIVENTEKILSLLIIGIGINALVYPSYMMQLAHAWTKLAFYKNIIAIICIVPLTILLINMYQGIGAAWACIVLNLGYLIIEIPVMHCRILKTEMWNWYLVDILFPAGIALIIGYVSYLIMPSGLSIYWGFSWAVTTYLFSVIIIVLLLPLTRKESLYYGELALAKIRLK
;
A
#
# COMPACT_ATOMS: atom_id res chain seq x y z
N MET A 1 12.22 -3.35 37.44
CA MET A 1 12.62 -2.44 36.32
C MET A 1 11.34 -1.86 35.74
N LYS A 2 11.07 -0.57 35.94
CA LYS A 2 9.96 0.14 35.31
C LYS A 2 10.22 0.14 33.79
N ASN A 3 9.51 -0.70 33.02
CA ASN A 3 9.45 -0.58 31.56
C ASN A 3 8.85 0.80 31.27
N LYS A 4 9.69 1.77 30.87
CA LYS A 4 9.23 3.02 30.30
C LYS A 4 8.44 2.64 29.05
N ASN A 5 7.11 2.76 29.08
CA ASN A 5 6.31 2.69 27.88
C ASN A 5 6.92 3.69 26.88
N PRO A 6 7.25 3.26 25.65
CA PRO A 6 7.78 4.18 24.64
C PRO A 6 6.79 5.34 24.48
N SER A 7 7.30 6.57 24.39
CA SER A 7 6.41 7.71 24.21
C SER A 7 5.61 7.55 22.93
N VAL A 8 4.35 7.97 22.94
CA VAL A 8 3.47 7.93 21.75
C VAL A 8 4.13 8.62 20.57
N LEU A 9 4.85 9.72 20.82
CA LEU A 9 5.60 10.46 19.81
C LEU A 9 6.68 9.58 19.15
N ASN A 10 7.46 8.83 19.94
CA ASN A 10 8.49 7.93 19.39
C ASN A 10 7.89 6.83 18.53
N ASN A 11 6.72 6.29 18.91
CA ASN A 11 6.00 5.31 18.10
C ASN A 11 5.51 5.90 16.77
N ILE A 12 4.99 7.14 16.80
CA ILE A 12 4.56 7.85 15.58
C ILE A 12 5.77 8.08 14.66
N LEU A 13 6.85 8.65 15.17
CA LEU A 13 8.06 8.91 14.39
C LEU A 13 8.66 7.62 13.80
N ALA A 14 8.72 6.55 14.59
CA ALA A 14 9.20 5.25 14.11
C ALA A 14 8.32 4.67 12.99
N ASN A 15 7.00 4.84 13.08
CA ASN A 15 6.09 4.39 12.02
C ASN A 15 6.28 5.18 10.72
N PHE A 16 6.45 6.51 10.80
CA PHE A 16 6.73 7.33 9.62
C PHE A 16 8.08 6.99 9.00
N ALA A 17 9.15 6.95 9.81
CA ALA A 17 10.47 6.57 9.34
C ALA A 17 10.50 5.17 8.74
N GLY A 18 9.86 4.19 9.38
CA GLY A 18 9.79 2.82 8.89
C GLY A 18 8.99 2.69 7.59
N LYS A 19 7.90 3.45 7.42
CA LYS A 19 7.14 3.46 6.15
C LYS A 19 7.93 4.12 5.02
N ALA A 20 8.56 5.27 5.28
CA ALA A 20 9.39 5.97 4.31
C ALA A 20 10.58 5.10 3.87
N TRP A 21 11.29 4.48 4.82
CA TRP A 21 12.37 3.54 4.56
C TRP A 21 11.93 2.40 3.65
N ASN A 22 10.81 1.75 4.00
CA ASN A 22 10.27 0.66 3.20
C ASN A 22 9.90 1.11 1.76
N GLY A 23 9.24 2.25 1.62
CA GLY A 23 8.86 2.79 0.30
C GLY A 23 10.07 3.09 -0.57
N ILE A 24 11.08 3.80 -0.02
CA ILE A 24 12.30 4.15 -0.74
C ILE A 24 13.04 2.88 -1.18
N PHE A 25 13.27 1.94 -0.26
CA PHE A 25 14.01 0.71 -0.58
C PHE A 25 13.26 -0.17 -1.58
N SER A 26 11.95 -0.28 -1.47
CA SER A 26 11.14 -1.06 -2.40
C SER A 26 11.21 -0.53 -3.84
N LEU A 27 11.35 0.78 -4.04
CA LEU A 27 11.45 1.38 -5.36
C LEU A 27 12.90 1.48 -5.86
N ALA A 28 13.85 1.83 -5.00
CA ALA A 28 15.24 2.07 -5.40
C ALA A 28 15.96 0.82 -5.94
N PHE A 29 15.59 -0.36 -5.47
CA PHE A 29 16.24 -1.61 -5.88
C PHE A 29 15.60 -2.28 -7.12
N ILE A 30 14.43 -1.83 -7.55
CA ILE A 30 13.76 -2.39 -8.73
C ILE A 30 14.63 -2.27 -9.99
N PRO A 31 15.23 -1.11 -10.33
CA PRO A 31 16.10 -0.98 -11.50
C PRO A 31 17.27 -1.96 -11.48
N VAL A 32 17.88 -2.15 -10.30
CA VAL A 32 19.00 -3.08 -10.14
C VAL A 32 18.58 -4.52 -10.42
N TYR A 33 17.40 -4.92 -9.96
CA TYR A 33 16.89 -6.27 -10.24
C TYR A 33 16.55 -6.46 -11.71
N VAL A 34 15.91 -5.46 -12.31
CA VAL A 34 15.54 -5.49 -13.73
C VAL A 34 16.79 -5.51 -14.63
N SER A 35 17.82 -4.72 -14.30
CA SER A 35 19.06 -4.68 -15.08
C SER A 35 19.88 -5.97 -15.03
N ILE A 36 19.82 -6.72 -13.91
CA ILE A 36 20.59 -7.97 -13.75
C ILE A 36 19.81 -9.18 -14.27
N MET A 37 18.50 -9.23 -14.00
CA MET A 37 17.69 -10.45 -14.20
C MET A 37 16.63 -10.31 -15.29
N GLY A 38 16.39 -9.09 -15.79
CA GLY A 38 15.36 -8.81 -16.79
C GLY A 38 13.94 -8.58 -16.21
N VAL A 39 13.05 -8.13 -17.09
CA VAL A 39 11.67 -7.74 -16.73
C VAL A 39 10.79 -8.95 -16.38
N GLU A 40 10.99 -10.10 -17.01
CA GLU A 40 10.23 -11.32 -16.70
C GLU A 40 10.41 -11.75 -15.24
N VAL A 41 11.62 -11.59 -14.67
CA VAL A 41 11.85 -11.88 -13.26
C VAL A 41 11.09 -10.89 -12.37
N TYR A 42 10.97 -9.64 -12.81
CA TYR A 42 10.11 -8.69 -12.09
C TYR A 42 8.62 -9.07 -12.17
N GLY A 43 8.19 -9.65 -13.27
CA GLY A 43 6.87 -10.32 -13.38
C GLY A 43 6.70 -11.44 -12.35
N LEU A 44 7.71 -12.29 -12.15
CA LEU A 44 7.69 -13.31 -11.07
C LEU A 44 7.61 -12.69 -9.67
N LEU A 45 8.25 -11.56 -9.42
CA LEU A 45 8.06 -10.81 -8.16
C LEU A 45 6.62 -10.34 -8.01
N GLY A 46 5.97 -9.92 -9.10
CA GLY A 46 4.54 -9.62 -9.13
C GLY A 46 3.68 -10.81 -8.74
N ILE A 47 4.00 -12.01 -9.24
CA ILE A 47 3.33 -13.27 -8.84
C ILE A 47 3.52 -13.53 -7.34
N ASN A 48 4.71 -13.34 -6.80
CA ASN A 48 4.95 -13.49 -5.36
C ASN A 48 4.08 -12.53 -4.52
N ILE A 49 3.98 -11.27 -4.92
CA ILE A 49 3.09 -10.28 -4.27
C ILE A 49 1.63 -10.73 -4.35
N LEU A 50 1.20 -11.22 -5.50
CA LEU A 50 -0.15 -11.72 -5.74
C LEU A 50 -0.47 -12.93 -4.87
N LEU A 51 0.41 -13.93 -4.79
CA LEU A 51 0.25 -15.09 -3.92
C LEU A 51 0.10 -14.67 -2.45
N ILE A 52 0.98 -13.80 -1.95
CA ILE A 52 0.89 -13.27 -0.57
C ILE A 52 -0.46 -12.57 -0.34
N ALA A 53 -0.96 -11.82 -1.32
CA ALA A 53 -2.24 -11.12 -1.20
C ALA A 53 -3.44 -12.09 -1.21
N ILE A 54 -3.48 -13.05 -2.12
CA ILE A 54 -4.56 -14.06 -2.21
C ILE A 54 -4.65 -14.86 -0.90
N PHE A 55 -3.51 -15.40 -0.46
CA PHE A 55 -3.50 -16.17 0.78
C PHE A 55 -3.70 -15.26 2.01
N GLY A 56 -3.51 -13.93 1.89
CA GLY A 56 -3.90 -12.94 2.89
C GLY A 56 -5.36 -13.04 3.34
N LEU A 57 -6.23 -13.61 2.50
CA LEU A 57 -7.62 -13.92 2.85
C LEU A 57 -7.73 -14.93 4.00
N LEU A 58 -6.75 -15.81 4.16
CA LEU A 58 -6.75 -16.81 5.24
C LEU A 58 -6.46 -16.22 6.63
N ASP A 59 -6.17 -14.91 6.73
CA ASP A 59 -6.06 -14.20 8.02
C ASP A 59 -7.38 -14.22 8.81
N LEU A 60 -8.51 -14.33 8.12
CA LEU A 60 -9.85 -14.46 8.71
C LEU A 60 -10.14 -13.39 9.79
N GLY A 61 -9.45 -12.23 9.76
CA GLY A 61 -9.57 -11.16 10.76
C GLY A 61 -8.87 -11.46 12.09
N LEU A 62 -8.09 -12.54 12.16
CA LEU A 62 -7.39 -12.98 13.36
C LEU A 62 -6.32 -11.98 13.79
N GLY A 63 -5.60 -11.36 12.85
CA GLY A 63 -4.59 -10.34 13.15
C GLY A 63 -5.16 -9.12 13.87
N ALA A 64 -6.31 -8.63 13.42
CA ALA A 64 -7.03 -7.52 14.06
C ALA A 64 -7.55 -7.94 15.45
N THR A 65 -8.03 -9.17 15.57
CA THR A 65 -8.51 -9.75 16.83
C THR A 65 -7.40 -9.83 17.87
N LEU A 66 -6.23 -10.38 17.50
CA LEU A 66 -5.08 -10.40 18.41
C LEU A 66 -4.70 -8.99 18.84
N GLY A 67 -4.59 -8.07 17.88
CA GLY A 67 -4.23 -6.68 18.16
C GLY A 67 -5.14 -6.03 19.21
N ARG A 68 -6.44 -6.19 19.06
CA ARG A 68 -7.46 -5.67 19.98
C ARG A 68 -7.38 -6.32 21.36
N GLU A 69 -7.43 -7.65 21.42
CA GLU A 69 -7.48 -8.37 22.70
C GLU A 69 -6.16 -8.28 23.48
N LEU A 70 -5.02 -8.35 22.80
CA LEU A 70 -3.73 -8.20 23.47
C LEU A 70 -3.54 -6.77 24.00
N SER A 71 -4.01 -5.74 23.27
CA SER A 71 -4.02 -4.36 23.79
C SER A 71 -4.90 -4.22 25.03
N ARG A 72 -6.08 -4.87 25.04
CA ARG A 72 -6.98 -4.90 26.21
C ARG A 72 -6.32 -5.59 27.41
N LEU A 73 -5.75 -6.77 27.18
CA LEU A 73 -5.11 -7.54 28.25
C LEU A 73 -3.84 -6.86 28.79
N SER A 74 -3.15 -6.07 27.99
CA SER A 74 -1.91 -5.39 28.39
C SER A 74 -2.09 -4.37 29.54
N VAL A 75 -3.32 -3.91 29.78
CA VAL A 75 -3.64 -2.91 30.83
C VAL A 75 -4.41 -3.50 32.03
N ILE A 76 -4.81 -4.77 31.95
CA ILE A 76 -5.55 -5.47 33.04
C ILE A 76 -4.55 -6.21 33.92
N LYS A 77 -4.50 -5.90 35.22
CA LYS A 77 -3.66 -6.62 36.18
C LYS A 77 -4.17 -8.05 36.37
N GLY A 78 -3.27 -9.03 36.41
CA GLY A 78 -3.60 -10.44 36.57
C GLY A 78 -3.97 -11.18 35.30
N SER A 79 -3.95 -10.50 34.14
CA SER A 79 -4.23 -11.09 32.81
C SER A 79 -2.98 -11.54 32.06
N GLU A 80 -1.82 -11.51 32.69
CA GLU A 80 -0.52 -11.79 32.04
C GLU A 80 -0.48 -13.20 31.44
N GLN A 81 -1.06 -14.18 32.15
CA GLN A 81 -1.12 -15.56 31.65
C GLN A 81 -2.12 -15.69 30.50
N GLU A 82 -3.27 -15.00 30.55
CA GLU A 82 -4.25 -14.98 29.43
C GLU A 82 -3.63 -14.34 28.18
N ALA A 83 -2.87 -13.24 28.33
CA ALA A 83 -2.15 -12.61 27.23
C ALA A 83 -1.13 -13.57 26.57
N ARG A 84 -0.38 -14.34 27.38
CA ARG A 84 0.56 -15.35 26.86
C ARG A 84 -0.15 -16.51 26.15
N ASN A 85 -1.27 -16.98 26.72
CA ASN A 85 -2.08 -18.03 26.11
C ASN A 85 -2.72 -17.54 24.79
N LEU A 86 -3.19 -16.29 24.75
CA LEU A 86 -3.71 -15.67 23.54
C LEU A 86 -2.65 -15.65 22.43
N VAL A 87 -1.45 -15.13 22.72
CA VAL A 87 -0.35 -15.09 21.73
C VAL A 87 0.00 -16.50 21.28
N ARG A 88 0.10 -17.49 22.19
CA ARG A 88 0.42 -18.86 21.84
C ARG A 88 -0.64 -19.53 20.98
N THR A 89 -1.91 -19.29 21.29
CA THR A 89 -3.05 -19.83 20.51
C THR A 89 -3.01 -19.34 19.08
N PHE A 90 -2.85 -18.03 18.90
CA PHE A 90 -2.78 -17.44 17.56
C PHE A 90 -1.47 -17.81 16.84
N GLU A 91 -0.36 -17.93 17.55
CA GLU A 91 0.93 -18.39 17.01
C GLU A 91 0.79 -19.78 16.35
N VAL A 92 0.18 -20.74 17.05
CA VAL A 92 -0.05 -22.08 16.51
C VAL A 92 -0.89 -22.03 15.24
N ILE A 93 -1.97 -21.26 15.24
CA ILE A 93 -2.86 -21.14 14.06
C ILE A 93 -2.13 -20.51 12.88
N TYR A 94 -1.38 -19.44 13.13
CA TYR A 94 -0.65 -18.77 12.03
C TYR A 94 0.48 -19.63 11.46
N TRP A 95 1.14 -20.43 12.28
CA TRP A 95 2.09 -21.41 11.78
C TRP A 95 1.39 -22.51 10.98
N CYS A 96 0.26 -23.02 11.44
CA CYS A 96 -0.54 -24.00 10.68
C CYS A 96 -1.02 -23.42 9.35
N ILE A 97 -1.59 -22.22 9.32
CA ILE A 97 -2.04 -21.56 8.09
C ILE A 97 -0.85 -21.28 7.16
N GLY A 98 0.26 -20.75 7.70
CA GLY A 98 1.46 -20.44 6.92
C GLY A 98 2.08 -21.69 6.26
N LEU A 99 2.25 -22.77 7.03
CA LEU A 99 2.78 -24.05 6.52
C LEU A 99 1.82 -24.67 5.51
N LEU A 100 0.52 -24.69 5.78
CA LEU A 100 -0.49 -25.21 4.86
C LEU A 100 -0.52 -24.42 3.56
N SER A 101 -0.53 -23.09 3.65
CA SER A 101 -0.51 -22.20 2.47
C SER A 101 0.76 -22.38 1.65
N GLY A 102 1.93 -22.43 2.31
CA GLY A 102 3.20 -22.68 1.65
C GLY A 102 3.24 -24.04 0.97
N PHE A 103 2.75 -25.10 1.65
CA PHE A 103 2.65 -26.45 1.08
C PHE A 103 1.71 -26.48 -0.13
N LEU A 104 0.55 -25.82 -0.06
CA LEU A 104 -0.38 -25.73 -1.21
C LEU A 104 0.27 -25.02 -2.41
N VAL A 105 1.04 -23.93 -2.19
CA VAL A 105 1.75 -23.26 -3.27
C VAL A 105 2.81 -24.17 -3.87
N ILE A 106 3.56 -24.92 -3.05
CA ILE A 106 4.56 -25.89 -3.52
C ILE A 106 3.90 -27.01 -4.34
N LEU A 107 2.77 -27.54 -3.88
CA LEU A 107 2.01 -28.58 -4.58
C LEU A 107 1.44 -28.11 -5.92
N LEU A 108 1.00 -26.85 -5.97
CA LEU A 108 0.43 -26.24 -7.18
C LEU A 108 1.48 -25.62 -8.10
N ALA A 109 2.75 -25.55 -7.69
CA ALA A 109 3.81 -24.93 -8.47
C ALA A 109 3.95 -25.47 -9.90
N PRO A 110 3.92 -26.80 -10.15
CA PRO A 110 3.98 -27.32 -11.51
C PRO A 110 2.80 -26.86 -12.38
N GLN A 111 1.57 -26.89 -11.83
CA GLN A 111 0.37 -26.46 -12.55
C GLN A 111 0.38 -24.95 -12.84
N ILE A 112 0.85 -24.15 -11.88
CA ILE A 112 0.97 -22.71 -12.06
C ILE A 112 2.05 -22.41 -13.12
N ALA A 113 3.21 -23.06 -13.07
CA ALA A 113 4.29 -22.85 -14.03
C ALA A 113 3.89 -23.26 -15.45
N GLN A 114 3.21 -24.41 -15.61
CA GLN A 114 2.88 -24.97 -16.94
C GLN A 114 1.61 -24.38 -17.56
N HIS A 115 0.59 -24.05 -16.76
CA HIS A 115 -0.73 -23.68 -17.27
C HIS A 115 -1.17 -22.26 -16.98
N TRP A 116 -0.48 -21.56 -16.07
CA TRP A 116 -0.85 -20.21 -15.69
C TRP A 116 0.12 -19.15 -16.20
N ILE A 117 1.44 -19.40 -16.11
CA ILE A 117 2.46 -18.41 -16.44
C ILE A 117 2.97 -18.67 -17.86
N ASN A 118 2.91 -17.61 -18.69
CA ASN A 118 3.45 -17.63 -20.06
C ASN A 118 4.76 -16.85 -20.08
N SER A 119 5.91 -17.54 -20.03
CA SER A 119 7.26 -16.96 -20.13
C SER A 119 7.86 -17.23 -21.50
N ILE A 120 8.67 -16.30 -21.98
CA ILE A 120 9.38 -16.39 -23.25
C ILE A 120 10.86 -16.75 -22.99
N THR A 121 11.48 -16.18 -21.94
CA THR A 121 12.91 -16.30 -21.69
C THR A 121 13.26 -17.22 -20.54
N ILE A 122 12.36 -17.41 -19.56
CA ILE A 122 12.63 -18.25 -18.40
C ILE A 122 12.06 -19.65 -18.60
N GLU A 123 12.91 -20.65 -18.42
CA GLU A 123 12.49 -22.05 -18.49
C GLU A 123 11.41 -22.39 -17.47
N THR A 124 10.43 -23.20 -17.87
CA THR A 124 9.30 -23.62 -17.02
C THR A 124 9.76 -24.24 -15.69
N ILE A 125 10.85 -25.02 -15.71
CA ILE A 125 11.39 -25.62 -14.50
C ILE A 125 11.93 -24.56 -13.51
N THR A 126 12.53 -23.49 -14.01
CA THR A 126 13.01 -22.36 -13.19
C THR A 126 11.84 -21.59 -12.57
N ILE A 127 10.75 -21.43 -13.32
CA ILE A 127 9.51 -20.83 -12.82
C ILE A 127 8.91 -21.71 -11.73
N GLU A 128 8.79 -23.01 -11.95
CA GLU A 128 8.28 -23.99 -10.99
C GLU A 128 9.08 -23.93 -9.68
N GLN A 129 10.41 -24.02 -9.75
CA GLN A 129 11.29 -23.93 -8.59
C GLN A 129 11.15 -22.58 -7.87
N SER A 130 11.02 -21.48 -8.62
CA SER A 130 10.79 -20.15 -8.05
C SER A 130 9.48 -20.09 -7.28
N ILE A 131 8.40 -20.68 -7.80
CA ILE A 131 7.09 -20.73 -7.13
C ILE A 131 7.17 -21.61 -5.88
N MET A 132 7.89 -22.73 -5.93
CA MET A 132 8.12 -23.56 -4.73
C MET A 132 8.80 -22.76 -3.62
N ILE A 133 9.84 -21.99 -3.97
CA ILE A 133 10.54 -21.14 -3.00
C ILE A 133 9.61 -20.00 -2.49
N MET A 134 8.75 -19.43 -3.35
CA MET A 134 7.73 -18.48 -2.91
C MET A 134 6.77 -19.09 -1.88
N GLY A 135 6.42 -20.37 -2.02
CA GLY A 135 5.68 -21.12 -1.00
C GLY A 135 6.41 -21.16 0.34
N VAL A 136 7.72 -21.41 0.32
CA VAL A 136 8.57 -21.36 1.53
C VAL A 136 8.62 -19.94 2.14
N ILE A 137 8.80 -18.92 1.29
CA ILE A 137 8.76 -17.51 1.75
C ILE A 137 7.44 -17.23 2.46
N MET A 138 6.34 -17.69 1.90
CA MET A 138 5.00 -17.47 2.44
C MET A 138 4.81 -18.19 3.77
N ALA A 139 5.25 -19.45 3.89
CA ALA A 139 5.21 -20.23 5.12
C ALA A 139 5.91 -19.52 6.28
N PHE A 140 7.04 -18.87 6.03
CA PHE A 140 7.77 -18.12 7.05
C PHE A 140 7.25 -16.69 7.26
N GLN A 141 6.82 -16.01 6.21
CA GLN A 141 6.36 -14.63 6.31
C GLN A 141 5.03 -14.51 7.04
N TRP A 142 4.16 -15.49 6.91
CA TRP A 142 2.83 -15.48 7.50
C TRP A 142 2.85 -15.33 9.02
N PRO A 143 3.56 -16.16 9.79
CA PRO A 143 3.63 -16.00 11.25
C PRO A 143 4.22 -14.66 11.69
N SER A 144 5.07 -14.02 10.87
CA SER A 144 5.63 -12.71 11.22
C SER A 144 4.59 -11.61 11.33
N THR A 145 3.43 -11.76 10.68
CA THR A 145 2.33 -10.77 10.75
C THR A 145 1.74 -10.69 12.14
N ILE A 146 1.54 -11.84 12.80
CA ILE A 146 1.02 -11.90 14.16
C ILE A 146 2.00 -11.34 15.18
N TYR A 147 3.30 -11.64 15.06
CA TYR A 147 4.31 -11.09 15.96
C TYR A 147 4.44 -9.57 15.80
N SER A 148 4.38 -9.09 14.57
CA SER A 148 4.34 -7.65 14.27
C SER A 148 3.09 -6.98 14.84
N GLY A 149 1.91 -7.61 14.70
CA GLY A 149 0.66 -7.19 15.32
C GLY A 149 0.73 -7.14 16.85
N GLY A 150 1.28 -8.18 17.45
CA GLY A 150 1.50 -8.28 18.91
C GLY A 150 2.41 -7.17 19.44
N LEU A 151 3.53 -6.90 18.78
CA LEU A 151 4.43 -5.81 19.17
C LEU A 151 3.74 -4.44 19.10
N ARG A 152 2.89 -4.20 18.09
CA ARG A 152 2.09 -2.98 18.00
C ARG A 152 1.05 -2.90 19.14
N ALA A 153 0.39 -4.01 19.45
CA ALA A 153 -0.62 -4.08 20.51
C ALA A 153 -0.07 -3.72 21.89
N ILE A 154 1.16 -4.15 22.20
CA ILE A 154 1.85 -3.82 23.46
C ILE A 154 2.67 -2.52 23.39
N GLN A 155 2.39 -1.65 22.39
CA GLN A 155 3.02 -0.33 22.19
C GLN A 155 4.53 -0.33 21.89
N HIS A 156 5.11 -1.47 21.46
CA HIS A 156 6.53 -1.59 21.07
C HIS A 156 6.74 -1.40 19.56
N GLN A 157 6.17 -0.32 18.99
CA GLN A 157 6.19 -0.03 17.55
C GLN A 157 7.60 0.34 17.08
N VAL A 158 8.43 0.97 17.91
CA VAL A 158 9.85 1.24 17.59
C VAL A 158 10.59 -0.06 17.32
N THR A 159 10.49 -1.04 18.24
CA THR A 159 11.14 -2.35 18.07
C THR A 159 10.66 -3.06 16.79
N GLN A 160 9.36 -3.04 16.54
CA GLN A 160 8.75 -3.63 15.36
C GLN A 160 9.28 -2.98 14.07
N ASN A 161 9.37 -1.63 14.02
CA ASN A 161 9.88 -0.93 12.84
C ASN A 161 11.38 -1.12 12.65
N VAL A 162 12.20 -1.16 13.70
CA VAL A 162 13.63 -1.46 13.61
C VAL A 162 13.84 -2.85 12.98
N ILE A 163 13.19 -3.90 13.51
CA ILE A 163 13.33 -5.26 12.95
C ILE A 163 12.87 -5.29 11.49
N ARG A 164 11.75 -4.65 11.18
CA ARG A 164 11.21 -4.59 9.82
C ARG A 164 12.16 -3.88 8.86
N SER A 165 12.66 -2.69 9.22
CA SER A 165 13.56 -1.91 8.37
C SER A 165 14.90 -2.61 8.18
N SER A 166 15.46 -3.22 9.23
CA SER A 166 16.69 -4.03 9.11
C SER A 166 16.50 -5.23 8.19
N ALA A 167 15.36 -5.92 8.30
CA ALA A 167 15.05 -7.05 7.41
C ALA A 167 14.87 -6.60 5.95
N ILE A 168 14.26 -5.42 5.70
CA ILE A 168 14.13 -4.86 4.35
C ILE A 168 15.50 -4.48 3.79
N THR A 169 16.35 -3.83 4.57
CA THR A 169 17.71 -3.49 4.17
C THR A 169 18.50 -4.77 3.82
N LEU A 170 18.48 -5.75 4.71
CA LEU A 170 19.14 -7.04 4.48
C LEU A 170 18.61 -7.75 3.23
N LYS A 171 17.29 -7.73 3.02
CA LYS A 171 16.62 -8.31 1.86
C LYS A 171 17.15 -7.72 0.56
N HIS A 172 17.19 -6.40 0.44
CA HIS A 172 17.53 -5.74 -0.82
C HIS A 172 19.04 -5.69 -1.06
N PHE A 173 19.84 -5.23 -0.09
CA PHE A 173 21.30 -5.22 -0.23
C PHE A 173 21.88 -6.62 -0.38
N GLY A 174 21.43 -7.57 0.44
CA GLY A 174 21.91 -8.95 0.34
C GLY A 174 21.50 -9.61 -0.98
N ALA A 175 20.33 -9.30 -1.53
CA ALA A 175 19.93 -9.79 -2.85
C ALA A 175 20.89 -9.26 -3.93
N VAL A 176 21.24 -7.96 -3.91
CA VAL A 176 22.21 -7.40 -4.86
C VAL A 176 23.59 -8.05 -4.71
N ILE A 177 24.08 -8.23 -3.49
CA ILE A 177 25.37 -8.91 -3.24
C ILE A 177 25.35 -10.33 -3.82
N ILE A 178 24.26 -11.08 -3.59
CA ILE A 178 24.14 -12.45 -4.11
C ILE A 178 24.12 -12.46 -5.63
N LEU A 179 23.32 -11.56 -6.24
CA LEU A 179 23.19 -11.50 -7.69
C LEU A 179 24.50 -11.08 -8.39
N LEU A 180 25.30 -10.20 -7.78
CA LEU A 180 26.55 -9.70 -8.37
C LEU A 180 27.73 -10.62 -8.12
N PHE A 181 27.83 -11.27 -6.95
CA PHE A 181 29.05 -11.95 -6.52
C PHE A 181 28.92 -13.47 -6.36
N ILE A 182 27.68 -14.01 -6.27
CA ILE A 182 27.47 -15.45 -6.04
C ILE A 182 26.81 -16.10 -7.25
N SER A 183 25.62 -15.64 -7.63
CA SER A 183 24.88 -16.20 -8.78
C SER A 183 23.79 -15.23 -9.25
N PRO A 184 23.80 -14.80 -10.52
CA PRO A 184 22.77 -13.94 -11.11
C PRO A 184 21.52 -14.74 -11.49
N SER A 185 21.03 -15.60 -10.61
CA SER A 185 19.90 -16.48 -10.89
C SER A 185 18.65 -16.09 -10.07
N VAL A 186 17.49 -16.28 -10.68
CA VAL A 186 16.19 -16.09 -10.06
C VAL A 186 16.04 -16.94 -8.79
N ILE A 187 16.56 -18.16 -8.82
CA ILE A 187 16.50 -19.10 -7.71
C ILE A 187 17.30 -18.57 -6.51
N SER A 188 18.53 -18.11 -6.72
CA SER A 188 19.38 -17.54 -5.66
C SER A 188 18.73 -16.31 -5.02
N PHE A 189 18.08 -15.48 -5.84
CA PHE A 189 17.32 -14.33 -5.38
C PHE A 189 16.16 -14.72 -4.45
N PHE A 190 15.33 -15.68 -4.84
CA PHE A 190 14.20 -16.11 -4.01
C PHE A 190 14.65 -16.89 -2.76
N LEU A 191 15.72 -17.68 -2.85
CA LEU A 191 16.31 -18.37 -1.67
C LEU A 191 16.77 -17.37 -0.62
N TRP A 192 17.42 -16.27 -1.05
CA TRP A 192 17.79 -15.20 -0.14
C TRP A 192 16.57 -14.55 0.51
N HIS A 193 15.52 -14.29 -0.27
CA HIS A 193 14.27 -13.75 0.26
C HIS A 193 13.62 -14.69 1.29
N ALA A 194 13.70 -16.01 1.07
CA ALA A 194 13.20 -17.01 2.02
C ALA A 194 14.01 -17.00 3.33
N LEU A 195 15.33 -16.92 3.24
CA LEU A 195 16.20 -16.81 4.41
C LEU A 195 15.89 -15.55 5.23
N VAL A 196 15.76 -14.39 4.57
CA VAL A 196 15.42 -13.13 5.25
C VAL A 196 14.02 -13.17 5.85
N ALA A 197 13.04 -13.81 5.19
CA ALA A 197 11.71 -13.99 5.74
C ALA A 197 11.74 -14.83 7.04
N LEU A 198 12.51 -15.92 7.04
CA LEU A 198 12.73 -16.75 8.23
C LEU A 198 13.38 -15.96 9.36
N LEU A 199 14.49 -15.27 9.09
CA LEU A 199 15.21 -14.46 10.08
C LEU A 199 14.29 -13.39 10.69
N ARG A 200 13.55 -12.66 9.84
CA ARG A 200 12.59 -11.65 10.29
C ARG A 200 11.55 -12.25 11.24
N THR A 201 11.04 -13.42 10.90
CA THR A 201 10.02 -14.11 11.73
C THR A 201 10.57 -14.53 13.06
N ILE A 202 11.78 -15.11 13.09
CA ILE A 202 12.47 -15.50 14.33
C ILE A 202 12.72 -14.27 15.22
N PHE A 203 13.25 -13.19 14.67
CA PHE A 203 13.51 -11.96 15.43
C PHE A 203 12.23 -11.33 15.97
N MET A 204 11.16 -11.22 15.16
CA MET A 204 9.86 -10.72 15.61
C MET A 204 9.27 -11.57 16.74
N ALA A 205 9.30 -12.91 16.59
CA ALA A 205 8.82 -13.84 17.61
C ALA A 205 9.62 -13.67 18.92
N ARG A 206 10.96 -13.71 18.82
CA ARG A 206 11.85 -13.60 19.99
C ARG A 206 11.59 -12.31 20.78
N TRP A 207 11.45 -11.17 20.08
CA TRP A 207 11.20 -9.90 20.72
C TRP A 207 9.81 -9.80 21.34
N LEU A 208 8.76 -10.30 20.68
CA LEU A 208 7.42 -10.33 21.26
C LEU A 208 7.40 -11.15 22.55
N TRP A 209 7.92 -12.39 22.51
CA TRP A 209 7.95 -13.26 23.69
C TRP A 209 8.82 -12.72 24.83
N LYS A 210 9.89 -11.99 24.54
CA LYS A 210 10.74 -11.30 25.52
C LYS A 210 10.03 -10.15 26.21
N LEU A 211 9.18 -9.41 25.49
CA LEU A 211 8.50 -8.21 25.97
C LEU A 211 7.17 -8.52 26.66
N LEU A 212 6.57 -9.67 26.40
CA LEU A 212 5.39 -10.12 27.15
C LEU A 212 5.74 -10.33 28.63
N PRO A 213 4.82 -9.97 29.55
CA PRO A 213 5.02 -10.17 30.99
C PRO A 213 5.40 -11.62 31.30
N ARG A 214 6.39 -11.82 32.16
CA ARG A 214 6.81 -13.14 32.60
C ARG A 214 5.83 -13.66 33.61
N THR A 215 5.36 -14.89 33.43
CA THR A 215 4.50 -15.64 34.35
C THR A 215 5.22 -16.93 34.73
N GLY A 216 4.78 -17.58 35.79
CA GLY A 216 5.32 -18.87 36.23
C GLY A 216 5.08 -20.01 35.23
N TYR A 217 4.19 -19.80 34.26
CA TYR A 217 3.79 -20.83 33.32
C TYR A 217 4.07 -20.40 31.86
N ARG A 218 4.37 -21.38 31.00
CA ARG A 218 4.45 -21.15 29.55
C ARG A 218 3.05 -20.87 28.97
N GLY A 219 2.98 -20.06 27.90
CA GLY A 219 1.73 -19.88 27.18
C GLY A 219 1.23 -21.21 26.61
N LYS A 220 -0.04 -21.50 26.79
CA LYS A 220 -0.72 -22.72 26.30
C LYS A 220 -1.72 -22.36 25.21
N PHE A 221 -1.98 -23.30 24.31
CA PHE A 221 -3.08 -23.20 23.35
C PHE A 221 -4.41 -23.27 24.09
N ASP A 222 -5.31 -22.35 23.81
CA ASP A 222 -6.62 -22.25 24.44
C ASP A 222 -7.69 -21.96 23.38
N SER A 223 -8.44 -22.99 23.01
CA SER A 223 -9.50 -22.90 22.01
C SER A 223 -10.65 -21.98 22.42
N TYR A 224 -10.90 -21.81 23.71
CA TYR A 224 -11.92 -20.90 24.21
C TYR A 224 -11.67 -19.44 23.77
N LEU A 225 -10.42 -19.01 23.72
CA LEU A 225 -10.05 -17.68 23.27
C LEU A 225 -10.41 -17.44 21.80
N LEU A 226 -10.43 -18.48 20.97
CA LEU A 226 -10.87 -18.39 19.56
C LEU A 226 -12.39 -18.22 19.48
N VAL A 227 -13.11 -19.09 20.16
CA VAL A 227 -14.59 -19.08 20.18
C VAL A 227 -15.11 -17.75 20.73
N LYS A 228 -14.49 -17.24 21.78
CA LYS A 228 -14.83 -15.95 22.40
C LYS A 228 -14.71 -14.77 21.41
N ASN A 229 -13.76 -14.83 20.49
CA ASN A 229 -13.44 -13.73 19.58
C ASN A 229 -13.95 -13.93 18.14
N TRP A 230 -14.59 -15.05 17.83
CA TRP A 230 -15.01 -15.43 16.47
C TRP A 230 -15.92 -14.39 15.80
N LYS A 231 -16.90 -13.84 16.53
CA LYS A 231 -17.84 -12.85 15.96
C LYS A 231 -17.15 -11.60 15.47
N PHE A 232 -16.11 -11.15 16.18
CA PHE A 232 -15.34 -9.98 15.74
C PHE A 232 -14.45 -10.32 14.54
N ALA A 233 -13.78 -11.46 14.56
CA ALA A 233 -12.93 -11.93 13.47
C ALA A 233 -13.71 -12.07 12.17
N SER A 234 -14.88 -12.73 12.18
CA SER A 234 -15.73 -12.93 10.98
C SER A 234 -16.27 -11.61 10.42
N GLY A 235 -16.60 -10.65 11.28
CA GLY A 235 -17.02 -9.32 10.84
C GLY A 235 -15.92 -8.58 10.06
N VAL A 236 -14.69 -8.61 10.55
CA VAL A 236 -13.53 -8.02 9.87
C VAL A 236 -13.24 -8.75 8.55
N PHE A 237 -13.31 -10.07 8.55
CA PHE A 237 -13.07 -10.91 7.37
C PHE A 237 -13.98 -10.56 6.21
N SER A 238 -15.29 -10.46 6.44
CA SER A 238 -16.28 -10.21 5.38
C SER A 238 -16.00 -8.92 4.60
N VAL A 239 -15.57 -7.85 5.27
CA VAL A 239 -15.23 -6.59 4.62
C VAL A 239 -13.91 -6.70 3.85
N THR A 240 -12.95 -7.44 4.43
CA THR A 240 -11.60 -7.57 3.83
C THR A 240 -11.62 -8.36 2.53
N VAL A 241 -12.42 -9.45 2.45
CA VAL A 241 -12.50 -10.32 1.27
C VAL A 241 -12.89 -9.56 0.02
N ALA A 242 -14.01 -8.83 0.05
CA ALA A 242 -14.49 -8.10 -1.12
C ALA A 242 -13.50 -7.04 -1.59
N SER A 243 -12.88 -6.32 -0.64
CA SER A 243 -11.87 -5.29 -0.94
C SER A 243 -10.60 -5.90 -1.55
N LEU A 244 -10.17 -7.06 -1.07
CA LEU A 244 -8.93 -7.69 -1.53
C LEU A 244 -9.10 -8.35 -2.89
N ILE A 245 -10.24 -9.00 -3.15
CA ILE A 245 -10.57 -9.54 -4.48
C ILE A 245 -10.50 -8.41 -5.52
N LEU A 246 -11.16 -7.29 -5.25
CA LEU A 246 -11.16 -6.16 -6.17
C LEU A 246 -9.78 -5.54 -6.38
N ALA A 247 -8.98 -5.42 -5.30
CA ALA A 247 -7.64 -4.86 -5.35
C ALA A 247 -6.60 -5.74 -6.08
N GLN A 248 -6.90 -7.03 -6.29
CA GLN A 248 -6.00 -7.98 -6.95
C GLN A 248 -6.55 -8.52 -8.27
N ALA A 249 -7.81 -8.23 -8.62
CA ALA A 249 -8.47 -8.78 -9.79
C ALA A 249 -7.69 -8.50 -11.10
N ASP A 250 -7.21 -7.26 -11.27
CA ASP A 250 -6.41 -6.84 -12.41
C ASP A 250 -5.14 -7.71 -12.56
N LYS A 251 -4.41 -7.92 -11.49
CA LYS A 251 -3.15 -8.68 -11.49
C LYS A 251 -3.36 -10.17 -11.69
N ILE A 252 -4.45 -10.72 -11.12
CA ILE A 252 -4.85 -12.13 -11.34
C ILE A 252 -5.14 -12.36 -12.83
N ILE A 253 -5.92 -11.46 -13.43
CA ILE A 253 -6.33 -11.58 -14.83
C ILE A 253 -5.10 -11.37 -15.74
N LEU A 254 -4.32 -10.32 -15.52
CA LEU A 254 -3.12 -10.03 -16.29
C LEU A 254 -2.09 -11.16 -16.24
N SER A 255 -1.83 -11.72 -15.06
CA SER A 255 -0.85 -12.79 -14.88
C SER A 255 -1.21 -14.07 -15.63
N LYS A 256 -2.50 -14.27 -15.97
CA LYS A 256 -2.99 -15.42 -16.74
C LYS A 256 -3.07 -15.12 -18.24
N MET A 257 -3.46 -13.89 -18.61
CA MET A 257 -3.78 -13.55 -20.01
C MET A 257 -2.58 -13.05 -20.80
N LEU A 258 -1.58 -12.46 -20.13
CA LEU A 258 -0.42 -11.88 -20.78
C LEU A 258 0.83 -12.74 -20.60
N SER A 259 1.87 -12.46 -21.41
CA SER A 259 3.20 -12.97 -21.14
C SER A 259 3.75 -12.43 -19.82
N LEU A 260 4.67 -13.17 -19.21
CA LEU A 260 5.32 -12.76 -17.97
C LEU A 260 6.06 -11.43 -18.12
N GLU A 261 6.59 -11.16 -19.31
CA GLU A 261 7.25 -9.91 -19.67
C GLU A 261 6.26 -8.73 -19.64
N MET A 262 5.11 -8.84 -20.34
CA MET A 262 4.07 -7.82 -20.34
C MET A 262 3.47 -7.59 -18.94
N PHE A 263 3.32 -8.66 -18.16
CA PHE A 263 2.95 -8.54 -16.76
C PHE A 263 4.02 -7.82 -15.94
N GLY A 264 5.31 -8.03 -16.25
CA GLY A 264 6.44 -7.31 -15.66
C GLY A 264 6.37 -5.80 -15.92
N TYR A 265 6.11 -5.37 -17.17
CA TYR A 265 5.92 -3.95 -17.50
C TYR A 265 4.75 -3.33 -16.73
N TYR A 266 3.62 -4.04 -16.62
CA TYR A 266 2.50 -3.58 -15.82
C TYR A 266 2.87 -3.44 -14.34
N MET A 267 3.58 -4.40 -13.76
CA MET A 267 4.00 -4.37 -12.37
C MET A 267 5.01 -3.26 -12.07
N LEU A 268 5.89 -2.91 -13.01
CA LEU A 268 6.78 -1.74 -12.93
C LEU A 268 5.96 -0.45 -12.84
N ALA A 269 5.05 -0.24 -13.79
CA ALA A 269 4.16 0.90 -13.81
C ALA A 269 3.31 0.98 -12.53
N PHE A 270 2.72 -0.15 -12.12
CA PHE A 270 1.90 -0.24 -10.90
C PHE A 270 2.70 0.12 -9.64
N SER A 271 3.93 -0.36 -9.51
CA SER A 271 4.77 -0.08 -8.34
C SER A 271 5.05 1.40 -8.18
N LEU A 272 5.35 2.09 -9.28
CA LEU A 272 5.60 3.53 -9.27
C LEU A 272 4.31 4.34 -9.04
N ALA A 273 3.22 4.00 -9.75
CA ALA A 273 1.94 4.66 -9.57
C ALA A 273 1.38 4.48 -8.16
N HIS A 274 1.51 3.29 -7.57
CA HIS A 274 1.03 2.99 -6.23
C HIS A 274 1.80 3.75 -5.13
N ALA A 275 3.02 4.22 -5.40
CA ALA A 275 3.80 5.02 -4.46
C ALA A 275 3.10 6.32 -4.04
N ILE A 276 2.13 6.83 -4.82
CA ILE A 276 1.30 8.00 -4.50
C ILE A 276 0.54 7.83 -3.17
N HIS A 277 0.20 6.59 -2.80
CA HIS A 277 -0.42 6.31 -1.50
C HIS A 277 0.52 6.58 -0.32
N GLY A 278 1.83 6.60 -0.54
CA GLY A 278 2.81 7.05 0.46
C GLY A 278 2.61 8.53 0.85
N LEU A 279 2.14 9.36 -0.06
CA LEU A 279 1.85 10.78 0.17
C LEU A 279 0.47 10.98 0.80
N SER A 280 -0.53 10.22 0.39
CA SER A 280 -1.90 10.34 0.89
C SER A 280 -2.10 9.74 2.28
N ALA A 281 -1.46 8.62 2.59
CA ALA A 281 -1.66 7.86 3.82
C ALA A 281 -1.42 8.66 5.12
N PRO A 282 -0.40 9.52 5.25
CA PRO A 282 -0.21 10.34 6.46
C PRO A 282 -1.37 11.28 6.72
N ILE A 283 -1.88 11.96 5.67
CA ILE A 283 -3.00 12.89 5.75
C ILE A 283 -4.25 12.15 6.23
N ILE A 284 -4.56 11.03 5.60
CA ILE A 284 -5.72 10.18 5.92
C ILE A 284 -5.65 9.64 7.35
N THR A 285 -4.47 9.17 7.78
CA THR A 285 -4.27 8.64 9.14
C THR A 285 -4.48 9.71 10.21
N ALA A 286 -4.18 10.98 9.91
CA ALA A 286 -4.42 12.10 10.82
C ALA A 286 -5.90 12.53 10.86
N LEU A 287 -6.60 12.48 9.72
CA LEU A 287 -7.99 12.94 9.59
C LEU A 287 -9.00 11.99 10.24
N PHE A 288 -8.84 10.67 10.09
CA PHE A 288 -9.84 9.69 10.50
C PHE A 288 -10.21 9.75 11.99
N PRO A 289 -9.27 9.77 12.95
CA PRO A 289 -9.62 9.89 14.38
C PRO A 289 -10.37 11.19 14.68
N ARG A 290 -10.00 12.28 14.00
CA ARG A 290 -10.63 13.57 14.22
C ARG A 290 -12.06 13.62 13.64
N TYR A 291 -12.30 13.01 12.49
CA TYR A 291 -13.66 12.81 11.97
C TYR A 291 -14.53 12.05 12.98
N THR A 292 -14.02 10.93 13.51
CA THR A 292 -14.75 10.12 14.51
C THR A 292 -15.08 10.92 15.77
N GLN A 293 -14.15 11.74 16.27
CA GLN A 293 -14.41 12.62 17.40
C GLN A 293 -15.53 13.62 17.12
N LEU A 294 -15.45 14.34 15.99
CA LEU A 294 -16.42 15.38 15.63
C LEU A 294 -17.81 14.80 15.33
N VAL A 295 -17.88 13.59 14.77
CA VAL A 295 -19.14 12.85 14.63
C VAL A 295 -19.74 12.51 15.98
N THR A 296 -18.91 12.05 16.94
CA THR A 296 -19.35 11.68 18.29
C THR A 296 -19.84 12.91 19.09
N THR A 297 -19.17 14.06 18.94
CA THR A 297 -19.57 15.31 19.61
C THR A 297 -20.66 16.07 18.87
N SER A 298 -21.11 15.59 17.69
CA SER A 298 -22.12 16.22 16.81
C SER A 298 -21.72 17.63 16.34
N GLU A 299 -20.43 17.91 16.23
CA GLU A 299 -19.89 19.20 15.81
C GLU A 299 -19.87 19.33 14.27
N GLN A 300 -21.04 19.37 13.63
CA GLN A 300 -21.22 19.30 12.19
C GLN A 300 -20.42 20.36 11.41
N ASN A 301 -20.42 21.62 11.86
CA ASN A 301 -19.72 22.72 11.17
C ASN A 301 -18.20 22.52 11.15
N TYR A 302 -17.62 22.04 12.25
CA TYR A 302 -16.20 21.72 12.31
C TYR A 302 -15.86 20.47 11.48
N LEU A 303 -16.75 19.50 11.43
CA LEU A 303 -16.61 18.30 10.60
C LEU A 303 -16.57 18.66 9.12
N ILE A 304 -17.51 19.47 8.62
CA ILE A 304 -17.56 19.96 7.24
C ILE A 304 -16.26 20.71 6.90
N LYS A 305 -15.87 21.67 7.74
CA LYS A 305 -14.65 22.44 7.52
C LYS A 305 -13.40 21.55 7.47
N LEU A 306 -13.29 20.57 8.35
CA LEU A 306 -12.16 19.63 8.38
C LEU A 306 -12.17 18.71 7.16
N TYR A 307 -13.35 18.29 6.68
CA TYR A 307 -13.51 17.47 5.48
C TYR A 307 -12.99 18.19 4.23
N HIS A 308 -13.44 19.42 3.98
CA HIS A 308 -12.98 20.24 2.87
C HIS A 308 -11.48 20.56 2.99
N LYS A 309 -11.03 20.93 4.17
CA LYS A 309 -9.61 21.20 4.43
C LYS A 309 -8.74 19.99 4.10
N GLY A 310 -9.10 18.80 4.58
CA GLY A 310 -8.40 17.57 4.29
C GLY A 310 -8.39 17.22 2.80
N SER A 311 -9.52 17.41 2.12
CA SER A 311 -9.66 17.21 0.67
C SER A 311 -8.80 18.20 -0.11
N GLN A 312 -8.76 19.50 0.27
CA GLN A 312 -7.93 20.51 -0.38
C GLN A 312 -6.42 20.24 -0.22
N TYR A 313 -5.96 19.86 0.99
CA TYR A 313 -4.55 19.49 1.19
C TYR A 313 -4.17 18.26 0.35
N LEU A 314 -5.06 17.27 0.32
CA LEU A 314 -4.81 16.07 -0.46
C LEU A 314 -4.74 16.38 -1.96
N SER A 315 -5.70 17.15 -2.47
CA SER A 315 -5.75 17.54 -3.89
C SER A 315 -4.57 18.40 -4.29
N ALA A 316 -4.15 19.34 -3.43
CA ALA A 316 -2.99 20.19 -3.70
C ALA A 316 -1.67 19.41 -3.89
N ILE A 317 -1.56 18.22 -3.30
CA ILE A 317 -0.39 17.36 -3.42
C ILE A 317 -0.59 16.33 -4.53
N ILE A 318 -1.75 15.67 -4.58
CA ILE A 318 -2.01 14.52 -5.45
C ILE A 318 -2.27 14.96 -6.90
N ALA A 319 -3.07 16.00 -7.14
CA ALA A 319 -3.41 16.39 -8.52
C ALA A 319 -2.17 16.82 -9.32
N PRO A 320 -1.25 17.68 -8.81
CA PRO A 320 0.01 17.96 -9.50
C PRO A 320 0.89 16.74 -9.72
N MET A 321 0.93 15.80 -8.75
CA MET A 321 1.72 14.58 -8.89
C MET A 321 1.20 13.70 -10.01
N VAL A 322 -0.12 13.53 -10.09
CA VAL A 322 -0.77 12.77 -11.17
C VAL A 322 -0.44 13.37 -12.52
N VAL A 323 -0.59 14.69 -12.67
CA VAL A 323 -0.32 15.40 -13.93
C VAL A 323 1.16 15.31 -14.31
N ALA A 324 2.06 15.58 -13.37
CA ALA A 324 3.51 15.52 -13.63
C ALA A 324 3.95 14.10 -14.04
N VAL A 325 3.51 13.06 -13.32
CA VAL A 325 3.86 11.67 -13.67
C VAL A 325 3.22 11.25 -14.98
N ALA A 326 1.98 11.64 -15.27
CA ALA A 326 1.31 11.28 -16.51
C ALA A 326 1.96 11.92 -17.76
N LEU A 327 2.35 13.20 -17.67
CA LEU A 327 2.96 13.93 -18.80
C LEU A 327 4.45 13.62 -18.98
N PHE A 328 5.18 13.41 -17.90
CA PHE A 328 6.63 13.18 -17.93
C PHE A 328 7.00 11.70 -17.62
N SER A 329 6.07 10.76 -17.82
CA SER A 329 6.26 9.33 -17.56
C SER A 329 7.50 8.75 -18.22
N ASN A 330 7.76 9.10 -19.48
CA ASN A 330 8.94 8.68 -20.23
C ASN A 330 10.24 9.09 -19.51
N ILE A 331 10.36 10.36 -19.16
CA ILE A 331 11.55 10.90 -18.48
C ILE A 331 11.74 10.26 -17.09
N ILE A 332 10.66 10.13 -16.34
CA ILE A 332 10.69 9.54 -15.00
C ILE A 332 11.11 8.06 -15.07
N LEU A 333 10.55 7.31 -15.99
CA LEU A 333 10.92 5.91 -16.19
C LEU A 333 12.34 5.75 -16.71
N MET A 334 12.77 6.62 -17.63
CA MET A 334 14.11 6.55 -18.20
C MET A 334 15.19 6.84 -17.15
N ILE A 335 14.97 7.82 -16.26
CA ILE A 335 15.91 8.09 -15.15
C ILE A 335 15.89 7.00 -14.09
N TRP A 336 14.78 6.28 -13.97
CA TRP A 336 14.63 5.22 -13.00
C TRP A 336 15.18 3.88 -13.51
N LEU A 337 14.87 3.49 -14.76
CA LEU A 337 15.18 2.17 -15.32
C LEU A 337 16.41 2.15 -16.24
N HIS A 338 16.77 3.27 -16.86
CA HIS A 338 17.88 3.43 -17.80
C HIS A 338 17.82 2.50 -19.02
N ASP A 339 16.61 2.06 -19.42
CA ASP A 339 16.38 1.12 -20.53
C ASP A 339 15.21 1.62 -21.39
N GLY A 340 15.51 2.00 -22.64
CA GLY A 340 14.54 2.57 -23.57
C GLY A 340 13.41 1.61 -23.96
N VAL A 341 13.72 0.32 -24.12
CA VAL A 341 12.71 -0.70 -24.50
C VAL A 341 11.69 -0.90 -23.37
N ILE A 342 12.18 -1.00 -22.14
CA ILE A 342 11.32 -1.14 -20.96
C ILE A 342 10.45 0.11 -20.80
N VAL A 343 11.03 1.29 -21.00
CA VAL A 343 10.32 2.56 -20.89
C VAL A 343 9.20 2.66 -21.91
N GLU A 344 9.46 2.38 -23.19
CA GLU A 344 8.47 2.44 -24.27
C GLU A 344 7.23 1.56 -23.97
N ASN A 345 7.46 0.35 -23.44
CA ASN A 345 6.40 -0.60 -23.07
C ASN A 345 5.66 -0.24 -21.76
N THR A 346 6.26 0.59 -20.90
CA THR A 346 5.75 0.89 -19.55
C THR A 346 5.10 2.27 -19.44
N GLU A 347 5.54 3.27 -20.24
CA GLU A 347 5.18 4.68 -20.09
C GLU A 347 3.67 4.94 -20.16
N LYS A 348 2.99 4.37 -21.17
CA LYS A 348 1.53 4.54 -21.35
C LYS A 348 0.75 3.87 -20.23
N ILE A 349 1.22 2.71 -19.76
CA ILE A 349 0.61 2.00 -18.63
C ILE A 349 0.74 2.85 -17.36
N LEU A 350 1.92 3.43 -17.12
CA LEU A 350 2.15 4.32 -15.98
C LEU A 350 1.28 5.56 -16.02
N SER A 351 1.21 6.23 -17.18
CA SER A 351 0.40 7.45 -17.36
C SER A 351 -1.07 7.22 -17.07
N LEU A 352 -1.61 6.09 -17.47
CA LEU A 352 -3.02 5.74 -17.20
C LEU A 352 -3.21 5.27 -15.75
N LEU A 353 -2.32 4.42 -15.23
CA LEU A 353 -2.44 3.93 -13.85
C LEU A 353 -2.35 5.06 -12.83
N ILE A 354 -1.45 6.03 -13.03
CA ILE A 354 -1.32 7.16 -12.09
C ILE A 354 -2.60 8.02 -12.03
N ILE A 355 -3.31 8.15 -13.17
CA ILE A 355 -4.62 8.83 -13.21
C ILE A 355 -5.65 8.04 -12.39
N GLY A 356 -5.79 6.73 -12.66
CA GLY A 356 -6.76 5.89 -11.94
C GLY A 356 -6.48 5.84 -10.43
N ILE A 357 -5.23 5.58 -10.04
CA ILE A 357 -4.82 5.51 -8.63
C ILE A 357 -4.88 6.89 -7.96
N GLY A 358 -4.61 7.96 -8.69
CA GLY A 358 -4.75 9.33 -8.21
C GLY A 358 -6.21 9.69 -7.89
N ILE A 359 -7.16 9.33 -8.75
CA ILE A 359 -8.60 9.49 -8.47
C ILE A 359 -8.97 8.72 -7.21
N ASN A 360 -8.49 7.47 -7.05
CA ASN A 360 -8.70 6.69 -5.83
C ASN A 360 -8.21 7.42 -4.58
N ALA A 361 -7.01 7.99 -4.64
CA ALA A 361 -6.43 8.73 -3.52
C ALA A 361 -7.27 9.96 -3.14
N LEU A 362 -7.84 10.67 -4.13
CA LEU A 362 -8.69 11.86 -3.91
C LEU A 362 -10.06 11.50 -3.29
N VAL A 363 -10.61 10.34 -3.59
CA VAL A 363 -11.88 9.84 -3.02
C VAL A 363 -11.72 9.36 -1.57
N TYR A 364 -10.51 9.07 -1.13
CA TYR A 364 -10.24 8.43 0.16
C TYR A 364 -10.77 9.19 1.40
N PRO A 365 -10.74 10.55 1.49
CA PRO A 365 -11.35 11.28 2.61
C PRO A 365 -12.85 11.00 2.78
N SER A 366 -13.56 10.85 1.67
CA SER A 366 -15.01 10.53 1.66
C SER A 366 -15.27 9.11 2.20
N TYR A 367 -14.41 8.16 1.87
CA TYR A 367 -14.45 6.82 2.45
C TYR A 367 -14.19 6.83 3.97
N MET A 368 -13.21 7.62 4.44
CA MET A 368 -12.98 7.79 5.88
C MET A 368 -14.15 8.43 6.61
N MET A 369 -14.87 9.36 5.95
CA MET A 369 -16.09 9.95 6.47
C MET A 369 -17.19 8.91 6.67
N GLN A 370 -17.37 7.97 5.74
CA GLN A 370 -18.31 6.86 5.89
C GLN A 370 -17.94 5.97 7.08
N LEU A 371 -16.65 5.64 7.24
CA LEU A 371 -16.18 4.84 8.35
C LEU A 371 -16.36 5.55 9.70
N ALA A 372 -16.15 6.87 9.76
CA ALA A 372 -16.37 7.66 10.98
C ALA A 372 -17.84 7.64 11.43
N HIS A 373 -18.78 7.53 10.48
CA HIS A 373 -20.21 7.35 10.75
C HIS A 373 -20.62 5.88 10.92
N ALA A 374 -19.65 4.94 11.04
CA ALA A 374 -19.89 3.50 11.11
C ALA A 374 -20.72 2.95 9.93
N TRP A 375 -20.71 3.62 8.78
CA TRP A 375 -21.49 3.23 7.61
C TRP A 375 -20.65 2.42 6.61
N THR A 376 -20.49 1.13 6.89
CA THR A 376 -19.71 0.20 6.07
C THR A 376 -20.51 -0.45 4.93
N LYS A 377 -21.85 -0.37 4.98
CA LYS A 377 -22.73 -1.00 3.99
C LYS A 377 -22.49 -0.47 2.57
N LEU A 378 -22.27 0.85 2.42
CA LEU A 378 -22.00 1.42 1.10
C LEU A 378 -20.71 0.85 0.50
N ALA A 379 -19.63 0.78 1.30
CA ALA A 379 -18.37 0.21 0.87
C ALA A 379 -18.51 -1.27 0.44
N PHE A 380 -19.32 -2.05 1.16
CA PHE A 380 -19.58 -3.45 0.81
C PHE A 380 -20.34 -3.58 -0.51
N TYR A 381 -21.47 -2.91 -0.67
CA TYR A 381 -22.28 -3.01 -1.89
C TYR A 381 -21.57 -2.46 -3.12
N LYS A 382 -20.86 -1.32 -3.00
CA LYS A 382 -20.08 -0.78 -4.11
C LYS A 382 -19.00 -1.75 -4.59
N ASN A 383 -18.31 -2.44 -3.66
CA ASN A 383 -17.28 -3.40 -4.03
C ASN A 383 -17.86 -4.62 -4.75
N ILE A 384 -19.02 -5.11 -4.32
CA ILE A 384 -19.70 -6.23 -5.02
C ILE A 384 -20.11 -5.82 -6.44
N ILE A 385 -20.73 -4.63 -6.60
CA ILE A 385 -21.10 -4.10 -7.91
C ILE A 385 -19.86 -3.91 -8.78
N ALA A 386 -18.79 -3.35 -8.19
CA ALA A 386 -17.54 -3.16 -8.88
C ALA A 386 -16.93 -4.48 -9.36
N ILE A 387 -16.93 -5.55 -8.55
CA ILE A 387 -16.45 -6.87 -8.97
C ILE A 387 -17.24 -7.36 -10.18
N ILE A 388 -18.58 -7.30 -10.12
CA ILE A 388 -19.47 -7.80 -11.19
C ILE A 388 -19.25 -7.02 -12.51
N CYS A 389 -19.03 -5.70 -12.45
CA CYS A 389 -18.89 -4.88 -13.63
C CYS A 389 -17.43 -4.80 -14.13
N ILE A 390 -16.48 -4.63 -13.22
CA ILE A 390 -15.08 -4.34 -13.59
C ILE A 390 -14.31 -5.59 -13.98
N VAL A 391 -14.58 -6.75 -13.38
CA VAL A 391 -13.86 -7.99 -13.75
C VAL A 391 -14.12 -8.36 -15.22
N PRO A 392 -15.37 -8.44 -15.72
CA PRO A 392 -15.61 -8.68 -17.15
C PRO A 392 -15.04 -7.58 -18.06
N LEU A 393 -15.19 -6.31 -17.65
CA LEU A 393 -14.63 -5.19 -18.39
C LEU A 393 -13.10 -5.28 -18.48
N THR A 394 -12.43 -5.64 -17.40
CA THR A 394 -10.97 -5.83 -17.37
C THR A 394 -10.55 -6.92 -18.35
N ILE A 395 -11.21 -8.06 -18.37
CA ILE A 395 -10.94 -9.16 -19.31
C ILE A 395 -11.09 -8.66 -20.75
N LEU A 396 -12.17 -7.96 -21.07
CA LEU A 396 -12.43 -7.42 -22.39
C LEU A 396 -11.33 -6.40 -22.80
N LEU A 397 -11.00 -5.46 -21.94
CA LEU A 397 -10.00 -4.44 -22.23
C LEU A 397 -8.58 -5.01 -22.36
N ILE A 398 -8.24 -6.04 -21.56
CA ILE A 398 -6.95 -6.73 -21.68
C ILE A 398 -6.84 -7.46 -23.01
N ASN A 399 -7.91 -8.13 -23.45
CA ASN A 399 -7.92 -8.77 -24.78
C ASN A 399 -7.70 -7.78 -25.93
N MET A 400 -8.20 -6.55 -25.80
CA MET A 400 -8.08 -5.52 -26.84
C MET A 400 -6.77 -4.72 -26.76
N TYR A 401 -6.31 -4.40 -25.55
CA TYR A 401 -5.24 -3.42 -25.32
C TYR A 401 -4.15 -3.91 -24.37
N GLN A 402 -4.13 -5.20 -24.01
CA GLN A 402 -3.16 -5.81 -23.11
C GLN A 402 -3.00 -5.05 -21.76
N GLY A 403 -1.77 -4.74 -21.33
CA GLY A 403 -1.49 -4.03 -20.08
C GLY A 403 -2.12 -2.63 -20.00
N ILE A 404 -2.24 -1.94 -21.14
CA ILE A 404 -2.94 -0.65 -21.25
C ILE A 404 -4.43 -0.82 -20.92
N GLY A 405 -5.04 -1.93 -21.33
CA GLY A 405 -6.44 -2.25 -21.04
C GLY A 405 -6.73 -2.37 -19.54
N ALA A 406 -5.84 -2.99 -18.79
CA ALA A 406 -5.96 -3.05 -17.33
C ALA A 406 -5.84 -1.67 -16.66
N ALA A 407 -4.97 -0.81 -17.19
CA ALA A 407 -4.84 0.56 -16.72
C ALA A 407 -6.13 1.38 -16.99
N TRP A 408 -6.77 1.19 -18.13
CA TRP A 408 -8.09 1.77 -18.41
C TRP A 408 -9.17 1.25 -17.47
N ALA A 409 -9.20 -0.06 -17.18
CA ALA A 409 -10.14 -0.63 -16.21
C ALA A 409 -9.96 -0.01 -14.82
N CYS A 410 -8.71 0.28 -14.41
CA CYS A 410 -8.41 1.01 -13.16
C CYS A 410 -9.02 2.43 -13.18
N ILE A 411 -8.93 3.16 -14.29
CA ILE A 411 -9.55 4.49 -14.42
C ILE A 411 -11.07 4.37 -14.31
N VAL A 412 -11.70 3.46 -15.06
CA VAL A 412 -13.16 3.27 -15.06
C VAL A 412 -13.66 2.92 -13.67
N LEU A 413 -12.98 2.03 -12.95
CA LEU A 413 -13.31 1.67 -11.57
C LEU A 413 -13.34 2.91 -10.66
N ASN A 414 -12.28 3.72 -10.71
CA ASN A 414 -12.13 4.85 -9.80
C ASN A 414 -13.00 6.05 -10.19
N LEU A 415 -13.28 6.24 -11.49
CA LEU A 415 -14.33 7.14 -11.96
C LEU A 415 -15.71 6.68 -11.48
N GLY A 416 -15.99 5.39 -11.50
CA GLY A 416 -17.21 4.83 -10.92
C GLY A 416 -17.38 5.18 -9.43
N TYR A 417 -16.32 5.13 -8.66
CA TYR A 417 -16.35 5.58 -7.27
C TYR A 417 -16.61 7.09 -7.17
N LEU A 418 -15.95 7.89 -7.99
CA LEU A 418 -16.16 9.33 -8.03
C LEU A 418 -17.62 9.69 -8.38
N ILE A 419 -18.21 9.02 -9.37
CA ILE A 419 -19.55 9.34 -9.90
C ILE A 419 -20.69 8.73 -9.06
N ILE A 420 -20.48 7.57 -8.44
CA ILE A 420 -21.55 6.83 -7.74
C ILE A 420 -21.41 6.96 -6.21
N GLU A 421 -20.23 6.66 -5.65
CA GLU A 421 -20.03 6.65 -4.19
C GLU A 421 -20.12 8.03 -3.58
N ILE A 422 -19.51 9.03 -4.23
CA ILE A 422 -19.48 10.40 -3.71
C ILE A 422 -20.86 11.03 -3.58
N PRO A 423 -21.74 11.01 -4.61
CA PRO A 423 -23.10 11.51 -4.46
C PRO A 423 -23.89 10.78 -3.38
N VAL A 424 -23.82 9.45 -3.34
CA VAL A 424 -24.54 8.67 -2.32
C VAL A 424 -24.06 9.02 -0.90
N MET A 425 -22.77 9.20 -0.71
CA MET A 425 -22.21 9.63 0.58
C MET A 425 -22.70 11.04 0.96
N HIS A 426 -22.61 12.01 0.04
CA HIS A 426 -23.01 13.39 0.32
C HIS A 426 -24.51 13.51 0.56
N CYS A 427 -25.36 12.84 -0.20
CA CYS A 427 -26.80 12.84 0.03
C CYS A 427 -27.21 12.38 1.43
N ARG A 428 -26.38 11.53 2.07
CA ARG A 428 -26.68 11.00 3.40
C ARG A 428 -25.95 11.73 4.53
N ILE A 429 -24.68 12.06 4.37
CA ILE A 429 -23.82 12.55 5.46
C ILE A 429 -23.59 14.05 5.35
N LEU A 430 -23.27 14.58 4.18
CA LEU A 430 -22.88 15.98 3.94
C LEU A 430 -23.76 16.60 2.84
N LYS A 431 -25.05 16.71 3.12
CA LYS A 431 -26.10 16.94 2.11
C LYS A 431 -25.91 18.16 1.19
N THR A 432 -25.27 19.22 1.61
CA THR A 432 -25.11 20.44 0.80
C THR A 432 -23.73 20.62 0.20
N GLU A 433 -22.77 19.76 0.60
CA GLU A 433 -21.34 19.98 0.33
C GLU A 433 -20.83 19.31 -0.93
N MET A 434 -21.66 18.53 -1.64
CA MET A 434 -21.25 17.72 -2.79
C MET A 434 -20.62 18.57 -3.92
N TRP A 435 -21.32 19.64 -4.34
CA TRP A 435 -20.84 20.48 -5.43
C TRP A 435 -19.62 21.32 -5.04
N ASN A 436 -19.58 21.78 -3.77
CA ASN A 436 -18.42 22.47 -3.23
C ASN A 436 -17.19 21.55 -3.23
N TRP A 437 -17.37 20.30 -2.81
CA TRP A 437 -16.30 19.30 -2.87
C TRP A 437 -15.84 19.03 -4.30
N TYR A 438 -16.75 18.79 -5.26
CA TYR A 438 -16.36 18.56 -6.64
C TYR A 438 -15.64 19.77 -7.25
N LEU A 439 -16.24 20.94 -7.15
CA LEU A 439 -15.75 22.11 -7.87
C LEU A 439 -14.51 22.72 -7.21
N VAL A 440 -14.55 22.92 -5.90
CA VAL A 440 -13.48 23.65 -5.18
C VAL A 440 -12.36 22.70 -4.73
N ASP A 441 -12.71 21.53 -4.16
CA ASP A 441 -11.69 20.68 -3.56
C ASP A 441 -11.01 19.76 -4.58
N ILE A 442 -11.67 19.39 -5.70
CA ILE A 442 -11.15 18.43 -6.67
C ILE A 442 -10.88 19.06 -8.05
N LEU A 443 -11.92 19.57 -8.72
CA LEU A 443 -11.79 20.03 -10.11
C LEU A 443 -10.94 21.28 -10.25
N PHE A 444 -11.05 22.21 -9.32
CA PHE A 444 -10.25 23.44 -9.35
C PHE A 444 -8.75 23.16 -9.22
N PRO A 445 -8.24 22.43 -8.20
CA PRO A 445 -6.83 22.08 -8.13
C PRO A 445 -6.37 21.17 -9.28
N ALA A 446 -7.22 20.23 -9.75
CA ALA A 446 -6.90 19.40 -10.89
C ALA A 446 -6.78 20.21 -12.18
N GLY A 447 -7.67 21.18 -12.40
CA GLY A 447 -7.63 22.08 -13.56
C GLY A 447 -6.37 22.96 -13.57
N ILE A 448 -6.01 23.54 -12.43
CA ILE A 448 -4.77 24.31 -12.30
C ILE A 448 -3.55 23.43 -12.58
N ALA A 449 -3.50 22.23 -11.98
CA ALA A 449 -2.41 21.31 -12.21
C ALA A 449 -2.28 20.92 -13.70
N LEU A 450 -3.42 20.65 -14.36
CA LEU A 450 -3.45 20.34 -15.78
C LEU A 450 -2.95 21.50 -16.65
N ILE A 451 -3.38 22.73 -16.38
CA ILE A 451 -2.95 23.91 -17.14
C ILE A 451 -1.43 24.11 -16.97
N ILE A 452 -0.94 24.14 -15.72
CA ILE A 452 0.49 24.34 -15.45
C ILE A 452 1.30 23.20 -16.04
N GLY A 453 0.89 21.96 -15.82
CA GLY A 453 1.58 20.78 -16.32
C GLY A 453 1.64 20.74 -17.84
N TYR A 454 0.51 21.00 -18.52
CA TYR A 454 0.43 20.97 -19.97
C TYR A 454 1.21 22.13 -20.62
N VAL A 455 1.10 23.34 -20.09
CA VAL A 455 1.91 24.48 -20.54
C VAL A 455 3.40 24.17 -20.35
N SER A 456 3.79 23.67 -19.18
CA SER A 456 5.17 23.27 -18.89
C SER A 456 5.68 22.19 -19.86
N TYR A 457 4.83 21.21 -20.20
CA TYR A 457 5.17 20.18 -21.19
C TYR A 457 5.38 20.76 -22.60
N LEU A 458 4.55 21.71 -23.03
CA LEU A 458 4.67 22.35 -24.35
C LEU A 458 5.90 23.24 -24.49
N ILE A 459 6.28 23.95 -23.42
CA ILE A 459 7.46 24.87 -23.43
C ILE A 459 8.77 24.17 -23.09
N MET A 460 8.72 22.87 -22.79
CA MET A 460 9.93 22.10 -22.47
C MET A 460 10.88 22.12 -23.68
N PRO A 461 12.13 22.57 -23.53
CA PRO A 461 13.09 22.64 -24.63
C PRO A 461 13.38 21.23 -25.19
N SER A 462 13.38 21.11 -26.51
CA SER A 462 13.82 19.89 -27.20
C SER A 462 15.34 19.69 -27.02
N GLY A 463 15.76 18.46 -26.76
CA GLY A 463 17.20 18.13 -26.61
C GLY A 463 17.76 18.29 -25.19
N LEU A 464 16.94 18.53 -24.18
CA LEU A 464 17.39 18.48 -22.80
C LEU A 464 17.96 17.10 -22.44
N SER A 465 19.04 17.07 -21.66
CA SER A 465 19.48 15.81 -21.07
C SER A 465 18.40 15.29 -20.12
N ILE A 466 18.38 13.97 -19.93
CA ILE A 466 17.35 13.30 -19.13
C ILE A 466 17.29 13.83 -17.68
N TYR A 467 18.43 14.23 -17.10
CA TYR A 467 18.52 14.79 -15.75
C TYR A 467 17.89 16.19 -15.68
N TRP A 468 18.09 17.02 -16.71
CA TRP A 468 17.43 18.33 -16.82
C TRP A 468 15.93 18.19 -17.04
N GLY A 469 15.52 17.23 -17.87
CA GLY A 469 14.09 16.89 -18.07
C GLY A 469 13.41 16.45 -16.78
N PHE A 470 14.07 15.62 -15.97
CA PHE A 470 13.56 15.23 -14.65
C PHE A 470 13.48 16.42 -13.69
N SER A 471 14.51 17.25 -13.63
CA SER A 471 14.51 18.48 -12.82
C SER A 471 13.36 19.41 -13.24
N TRP A 472 13.08 19.49 -14.55
CA TRP A 472 11.94 20.21 -15.10
C TRP A 472 10.60 19.67 -14.59
N ALA A 473 10.40 18.34 -14.65
CA ALA A 473 9.19 17.69 -14.16
C ALA A 473 8.98 17.93 -12.66
N VAL A 474 10.06 17.82 -11.85
CA VAL A 474 10.02 18.10 -10.39
C VAL A 474 9.69 19.57 -10.13
N THR A 475 10.29 20.49 -10.87
CA THR A 475 10.02 21.95 -10.74
C THR A 475 8.56 22.24 -11.10
N THR A 476 8.04 21.64 -12.17
CA THR A 476 6.62 21.75 -12.57
C THR A 476 5.69 21.27 -11.46
N TYR A 477 6.00 20.12 -10.87
CA TYR A 477 5.24 19.59 -9.72
C TYR A 477 5.24 20.56 -8.53
N LEU A 478 6.43 21.00 -8.09
CA LEU A 478 6.55 21.88 -6.93
C LEU A 478 5.87 23.25 -7.17
N PHE A 479 6.05 23.82 -8.36
CA PHE A 479 5.40 25.07 -8.74
C PHE A 479 3.88 24.92 -8.73
N SER A 480 3.34 23.82 -9.28
CA SER A 480 1.91 23.54 -9.26
C SER A 480 1.36 23.42 -7.84
N VAL A 481 2.07 22.70 -6.96
CA VAL A 481 1.70 22.58 -5.53
C VAL A 481 1.64 23.96 -4.87
N ILE A 482 2.67 24.80 -5.05
CA ILE A 482 2.72 26.13 -4.45
C ILE A 482 1.54 26.99 -4.92
N ILE A 483 1.30 27.04 -6.22
CA ILE A 483 0.20 27.83 -6.80
C ILE A 483 -1.15 27.35 -6.27
N ILE A 484 -1.40 26.04 -6.25
CA ILE A 484 -2.66 25.48 -5.77
C ILE A 484 -2.87 25.77 -4.28
N VAL A 485 -1.84 25.62 -3.45
CA VAL A 485 -1.92 25.92 -2.00
C VAL A 485 -2.26 27.40 -1.77
N LEU A 486 -1.73 28.31 -2.59
CA LEU A 486 -1.99 29.75 -2.49
C LEU A 486 -3.37 30.13 -3.02
N LEU A 487 -3.95 29.37 -3.95
CA LEU A 487 -5.26 29.68 -4.54
C LEU A 487 -6.41 29.03 -3.78
N LEU A 488 -6.22 27.89 -3.14
CA LEU A 488 -7.27 27.22 -2.39
C LEU A 488 -7.61 27.96 -1.08
N PRO A 489 -8.90 28.21 -0.78
CA PRO A 489 -9.30 29.13 0.28
C PRO A 489 -8.91 28.68 1.70
N LEU A 490 -8.97 27.36 1.98
CA LEU A 490 -8.66 26.83 3.32
C LEU A 490 -7.16 26.63 3.54
N THR A 491 -6.42 26.20 2.52
CA THR A 491 -4.96 26.03 2.61
C THR A 491 -4.23 27.37 2.62
N ARG A 492 -4.71 28.37 1.85
CA ARG A 492 -4.14 29.70 1.80
C ARG A 492 -4.08 30.38 3.18
N LYS A 493 -5.18 30.37 3.93
CA LYS A 493 -5.24 31.00 5.26
C LYS A 493 -4.17 30.45 6.21
N GLU A 494 -3.91 29.16 6.15
CA GLU A 494 -2.92 28.54 7.03
C GLU A 494 -1.49 28.72 6.53
N SER A 495 -1.24 28.62 5.22
CA SER A 495 0.10 28.84 4.66
C SER A 495 0.58 30.25 4.93
N LEU A 496 -0.27 31.26 4.84
CA LEU A 496 0.06 32.65 5.19
C LEU A 496 0.34 32.79 6.70
N TYR A 497 -0.50 32.22 7.55
CA TYR A 497 -0.29 32.25 9.01
C TYR A 497 1.03 31.60 9.44
N TYR A 498 1.35 30.40 8.92
CA TYR A 498 2.62 29.74 9.24
C TYR A 498 3.82 30.44 8.59
N GLY A 499 3.65 31.04 7.42
CA GLY A 499 4.65 31.88 6.76
C GLY A 499 5.03 33.12 7.61
N GLU A 500 4.03 33.81 8.13
CA GLU A 500 4.24 34.94 9.04
C GLU A 500 4.94 34.53 10.36
N LEU A 501 4.54 33.39 10.94
CA LEU A 501 5.20 32.84 12.13
C LEU A 501 6.65 32.44 11.87
N ALA A 502 6.96 31.88 10.71
CA ALA A 502 8.33 31.51 10.33
C ALA A 502 9.19 32.76 10.13
N LEU A 503 8.66 33.79 9.45
CA LEU A 503 9.35 35.06 9.27
C LEU A 503 9.57 35.83 10.60
N ALA A 504 8.60 35.76 11.50
CA ALA A 504 8.74 36.33 12.84
C ALA A 504 9.86 35.66 13.65
N LYS A 505 9.97 34.30 13.56
CA LYS A 505 11.06 33.55 14.20
C LYS A 505 12.44 33.82 13.61
N ILE A 506 12.52 34.12 12.31
CA ILE A 506 13.80 34.48 11.65
C ILE A 506 14.22 35.91 12.02
N ARG A 507 13.26 36.83 12.20
CA ARG A 507 13.54 38.20 12.63
C ARG A 507 13.94 38.32 14.11
N LEU A 508 13.66 37.29 14.92
CA LEU A 508 14.03 37.24 16.35
C LEU A 508 15.35 36.50 16.61
N LYS A 509 16.01 35.98 15.58
CA LYS A 509 17.38 35.49 15.58
C LYS A 509 18.31 36.49 14.92
#